data_1e8e98158885dd599a4d64da81f5c970
#
_entry.id   1e8e98158885dd599a4d64da81f5c970
#
_cell.length_a   1.000
_cell.length_b   1.000
_cell.length_c   1.000
_cell.angle_alpha   90.00
_cell.angle_beta   90.00
_cell.angle_gamma   90.00
#
_symmetry.space_group_name_H-M   'P 1'
#
loop_
_entity.id
_entity.type
_entity.pdbx_description
1 polymer ?
#
loop_
_entity_poly.entity_id
_entity_poly.type
_entity_poly.pdbx_seq_one_letter_code
_entity_poly.pdbx_strand_id
1 'polypeptide(L)'
;MYQRDCTTITQHAMSTPDGLYDIIEFTLCTINMPLSRVIQQRVSIKAEGIQSKWVSGTKALGIEYAKANAQRLHAAINEIADLHGKDTIDGAQEAVDLFVSIPSIGMVKAGFIAQMCGFQVACLDRHNIRMLGLAETALVLNKKVKPDLRRSKIRSYVKLCR
;
A
#
# COMPACT_ATOMS: atom_id res chain seq x y z
N MET A 1 -5.66 -20.44 11.02
CA MET A 1 -6.35 -19.98 9.80
C MET A 1 -5.77 -18.66 9.32
N TYR A 2 -5.83 -17.57 10.09
CA TYR A 2 -5.32 -16.23 9.71
C TYR A 2 -3.84 -16.20 9.29
N GLN A 3 -2.93 -16.87 9.97
CA GLN A 3 -1.50 -16.90 9.62
C GLN A 3 -1.20 -17.57 8.26
N ARG A 4 -1.94 -18.62 7.89
CA ARG A 4 -1.76 -19.28 6.59
C ARG A 4 -2.18 -18.37 5.44
N ASP A 5 -3.26 -17.62 5.63
CA ASP A 5 -3.77 -16.69 4.60
C ASP A 5 -2.79 -15.54 4.38
N CYS A 6 -2.21 -14.97 5.44
CA CYS A 6 -1.19 -13.92 5.34
C CYS A 6 0.07 -14.40 4.61
N THR A 7 0.55 -15.62 4.89
CA THR A 7 1.73 -16.18 4.21
C THR A 7 1.48 -16.35 2.70
N THR A 8 0.31 -16.86 2.33
CA THR A 8 -0.09 -17.04 0.93
C THR A 8 -0.16 -15.69 0.20
N ILE A 9 -0.77 -14.67 0.83
CA ILE A 9 -0.85 -13.32 0.26
C ILE A 9 0.56 -12.73 0.07
N THR A 10 1.42 -12.85 1.07
CA THR A 10 2.81 -12.36 0.99
C THR A 10 3.58 -13.07 -0.12
N GLN A 11 3.46 -14.39 -0.22
CA GLN A 11 4.09 -15.15 -1.31
C GLN A 11 3.59 -14.67 -2.67
N HIS A 12 2.29 -14.50 -2.83
CA HIS A 12 1.71 -14.01 -4.09
C HIS A 12 2.24 -12.62 -4.45
N ALA A 13 2.23 -11.68 -3.50
CA ALA A 13 2.71 -10.31 -3.72
C ALA A 13 4.20 -10.23 -4.09
N MET A 14 5.03 -11.07 -3.49
CA MET A 14 6.49 -11.02 -3.64
C MET A 14 7.02 -11.90 -4.78
N SER A 15 6.22 -12.86 -5.27
CA SER A 15 6.67 -13.82 -6.29
C SER A 15 6.61 -13.27 -7.70
N THR A 16 5.64 -12.42 -8.01
CA THR A 16 5.41 -11.93 -9.36
C THR A 16 4.98 -10.47 -9.40
N PRO A 17 5.30 -9.73 -10.48
CA PRO A 17 4.79 -8.37 -10.70
C PRO A 17 3.25 -8.30 -10.68
N ASP A 18 2.57 -9.30 -11.24
CA ASP A 18 1.10 -9.36 -11.26
C ASP A 18 0.52 -9.58 -9.87
N GLY A 19 1.18 -10.40 -9.03
CA GLY A 19 0.79 -10.58 -7.64
C GLY A 19 0.88 -9.30 -6.82
N LEU A 20 1.95 -8.53 -7.00
CA LEU A 20 2.08 -7.22 -6.38
C LEU A 20 1.03 -6.24 -6.91
N TYR A 21 0.80 -6.21 -8.22
CA TYR A 21 -0.23 -5.38 -8.84
C TYR A 21 -1.62 -5.69 -8.28
N ASP A 22 -1.99 -6.95 -8.12
CA ASP A 22 -3.26 -7.39 -7.55
C ASP A 22 -3.52 -6.80 -6.14
N ILE A 23 -2.49 -6.75 -5.30
CA ILE A 23 -2.56 -6.16 -3.95
C ILE A 23 -2.74 -4.65 -4.02
N ILE A 24 -2.01 -3.98 -4.90
CA ILE A 24 -2.10 -2.52 -5.09
C ILE A 24 -3.49 -2.15 -5.64
N GLU A 25 -3.98 -2.84 -6.65
CA GLU A 25 -5.32 -2.64 -7.23
C GLU A 25 -6.40 -2.83 -6.17
N PHE A 26 -6.36 -3.94 -5.42
CA PHE A 26 -7.28 -4.19 -4.32
C PHE A 26 -7.27 -3.04 -3.31
N THR A 27 -6.08 -2.60 -2.90
CA THR A 27 -5.91 -1.52 -1.93
C THR A 27 -6.52 -0.21 -2.43
N LEU A 28 -6.31 0.15 -3.70
CA LEU A 28 -6.90 1.33 -4.32
C LEU A 28 -8.43 1.23 -4.40
N CYS A 29 -8.95 0.05 -4.71
CA CYS A 29 -10.39 -0.19 -4.74
C CYS A 29 -11.05 -0.04 -3.35
N THR A 30 -10.33 -0.34 -2.26
CA THR A 30 -10.88 -0.20 -0.89
C THR A 30 -11.01 1.25 -0.41
N ILE A 31 -10.44 2.24 -1.10
CA ILE A 31 -10.50 3.64 -0.69
C ILE A 31 -11.96 4.14 -0.69
N ASN A 32 -12.50 4.43 0.51
CA ASN A 32 -13.87 4.90 0.72
C ASN A 32 -14.97 3.97 0.15
N MET A 33 -14.73 2.67 0.14
CA MET A 33 -15.68 1.70 -0.41
C MET A 33 -15.89 0.53 0.56
N PRO A 34 -17.14 0.04 0.72
CA PRO A 34 -17.40 -1.19 1.45
C PRO A 34 -16.89 -2.39 0.65
N LEU A 35 -16.47 -3.45 1.35
CA LEU A 35 -15.83 -4.63 0.74
C LEU A 35 -16.70 -5.28 -0.36
N SER A 36 -18.02 -5.32 -0.18
CA SER A 36 -18.95 -5.86 -1.18
C SER A 36 -18.86 -5.14 -2.53
N ARG A 37 -18.66 -3.83 -2.52
CA ARG A 37 -18.48 -3.04 -3.74
C ARG A 37 -17.07 -3.17 -4.31
N VAL A 38 -16.05 -3.40 -3.49
CA VAL A 38 -14.68 -3.64 -3.97
C VAL A 38 -14.61 -4.83 -4.91
N ILE A 39 -15.30 -5.93 -4.57
CA ILE A 39 -15.36 -7.13 -5.40
C ILE A 39 -15.99 -6.81 -6.77
N GLN A 40 -17.14 -6.13 -6.79
CA GLN A 40 -17.80 -5.72 -8.04
C GLN A 40 -16.90 -4.81 -8.89
N GLN A 41 -16.22 -3.86 -8.24
CA GLN A 41 -15.30 -2.94 -8.91
C GLN A 41 -14.14 -3.69 -9.58
N ARG A 42 -13.52 -4.66 -8.90
CA ARG A 42 -12.45 -5.47 -9.47
C ARG A 42 -12.92 -6.35 -10.63
N VAL A 43 -14.11 -6.92 -10.53
CA VAL A 43 -14.72 -7.67 -11.65
C VAL A 43 -14.92 -6.75 -12.87
N SER A 44 -15.43 -5.54 -12.66
CA SER A 44 -15.60 -4.56 -13.75
C SER A 44 -14.27 -4.10 -14.35
N ILE A 45 -13.22 -3.88 -13.53
CA ILE A 45 -11.89 -3.55 -14.05
C ILE A 45 -11.34 -4.67 -14.93
N LYS A 46 -11.53 -5.92 -14.54
CA LYS A 46 -11.08 -7.08 -15.34
C LYS A 46 -11.86 -7.23 -16.65
N ALA A 47 -13.15 -6.93 -16.65
CA ALA A 47 -14.03 -7.09 -17.81
C ALA A 47 -14.00 -5.90 -18.76
N GLU A 48 -14.02 -4.67 -18.23
CA GLU A 48 -14.25 -3.42 -18.98
C GLU A 48 -13.01 -2.53 -19.04
N GLY A 49 -11.96 -2.89 -18.29
CA GLY A 49 -10.76 -2.07 -18.11
C GLY A 49 -10.93 -0.99 -17.03
N ILE A 50 -9.83 -0.26 -16.78
CA ILE A 50 -9.75 0.74 -15.71
C ILE A 50 -10.70 1.92 -15.91
N GLN A 51 -11.16 2.15 -17.13
CA GLN A 51 -12.12 3.21 -17.45
C GLN A 51 -13.58 2.83 -17.16
N SER A 52 -13.80 1.74 -16.43
CA SER A 52 -15.16 1.37 -16.02
C SER A 52 -15.79 2.50 -15.18
N LYS A 53 -17.11 2.65 -15.30
CA LYS A 53 -17.90 3.63 -14.52
C LYS A 53 -17.73 3.53 -12.99
N TRP A 54 -17.15 2.45 -12.50
CA TRP A 54 -16.92 2.17 -11.09
C TRP A 54 -15.60 2.74 -10.56
N VAL A 55 -14.68 3.11 -11.47
CA VAL A 55 -13.36 3.62 -11.10
C VAL A 55 -13.19 5.00 -11.72
N SER A 56 -13.06 6.01 -10.88
CA SER A 56 -12.96 7.40 -11.37
C SER A 56 -11.84 8.17 -10.68
N GLY A 57 -11.42 9.25 -11.31
CA GLY A 57 -10.51 10.23 -10.77
C GLY A 57 -9.13 9.67 -10.42
N THR A 58 -8.65 10.04 -9.24
CA THR A 58 -7.28 9.72 -8.81
C THR A 58 -7.03 8.23 -8.56
N LYS A 59 -8.08 7.42 -8.31
CA LYS A 59 -7.95 5.96 -8.17
C LYS A 59 -7.56 5.32 -9.49
N ALA A 60 -8.21 5.70 -10.60
CA ALA A 60 -7.86 5.23 -11.93
C ALA A 60 -6.39 5.50 -12.25
N LEU A 61 -5.92 6.72 -11.98
CA LEU A 61 -4.50 7.09 -12.16
C LEU A 61 -3.56 6.19 -11.33
N GLY A 62 -3.93 5.86 -10.11
CA GLY A 62 -3.14 4.95 -9.27
C GLY A 62 -3.07 3.53 -9.82
N ILE A 63 -4.19 3.00 -10.32
CA ILE A 63 -4.27 1.66 -10.90
C ILE A 63 -3.49 1.60 -12.22
N GLU A 64 -3.67 2.60 -13.10
CA GLU A 64 -2.91 2.71 -14.35
C GLU A 64 -1.40 2.79 -14.10
N TYR A 65 -0.99 3.65 -13.15
CA TYR A 65 0.41 3.76 -12.75
C TYR A 65 0.97 2.43 -12.25
N ALA A 66 0.25 1.76 -11.33
CA ALA A 66 0.68 0.48 -10.78
C ALA A 66 0.81 -0.60 -11.85
N LYS A 67 -0.16 -0.67 -12.77
CA LYS A 67 -0.14 -1.61 -13.90
C LYS A 67 1.05 -1.35 -14.83
N ALA A 68 1.26 -0.10 -15.24
CA ALA A 68 2.36 0.27 -16.13
C ALA A 68 3.75 0.09 -15.49
N ASN A 69 3.85 0.11 -14.15
CA ASN A 69 5.10 0.02 -13.41
C ASN A 69 5.23 -1.27 -12.58
N ALA A 70 4.40 -2.28 -12.80
CA ALA A 70 4.35 -3.48 -11.96
C ALA A 70 5.72 -4.17 -11.83
N GLN A 71 6.44 -4.35 -12.93
CA GLN A 71 7.78 -4.95 -12.93
C GLN A 71 8.79 -4.12 -12.12
N ARG A 72 8.79 -2.80 -12.30
CA ARG A 72 9.70 -1.90 -11.58
C ARG A 72 9.39 -1.87 -10.08
N LEU A 73 8.12 -1.82 -9.71
CA LEU A 73 7.68 -1.84 -8.31
C LEU A 73 8.03 -3.17 -7.64
N HIS A 74 7.83 -4.28 -8.36
CA HIS A 74 8.17 -5.61 -7.87
C HIS A 74 9.69 -5.79 -7.68
N ALA A 75 10.50 -5.36 -8.64
CA ALA A 75 11.95 -5.37 -8.49
C ALA A 75 12.42 -4.51 -7.30
N ALA A 76 11.89 -3.28 -7.16
CA ALA A 76 12.24 -2.38 -6.08
C ALA A 76 11.87 -2.92 -4.70
N ILE A 77 10.67 -3.53 -4.53
CA ILE A 77 10.27 -4.05 -3.21
C ILE A 77 11.10 -5.29 -2.81
N ASN A 78 11.51 -6.13 -3.76
CA ASN A 78 12.42 -7.24 -3.49
C ASN A 78 13.82 -6.72 -3.13
N GLU A 79 14.35 -5.74 -3.86
CA GLU A 79 15.64 -5.10 -3.54
C GLU A 79 15.63 -4.49 -2.12
N ILE A 80 14.56 -3.80 -1.74
CA ILE A 80 14.39 -3.27 -0.37
C ILE A 80 14.41 -4.40 0.66
N ALA A 81 13.73 -5.51 0.38
CA ALA A 81 13.71 -6.67 1.28
C ALA A 81 15.10 -7.29 1.44
N ASP A 82 15.88 -7.38 0.36
CA ASP A 82 17.22 -7.95 0.36
C ASP A 82 18.24 -7.04 1.05
N LEU A 83 18.18 -5.72 0.81
CA LEU A 83 19.14 -4.75 1.35
C LEU A 83 18.89 -4.40 2.82
N HIS A 84 17.63 -4.26 3.22
CA HIS A 84 17.28 -3.72 4.54
C HIS A 84 16.62 -4.74 5.46
N GLY A 85 16.11 -5.86 4.91
CA GLY A 85 15.31 -6.82 5.66
C GLY A 85 13.87 -6.35 5.89
N LYS A 86 12.94 -7.30 5.98
CA LYS A 86 11.50 -7.02 6.17
C LYS A 86 11.12 -6.71 7.61
N ASP A 87 11.92 -7.12 8.56
CA ASP A 87 11.74 -7.00 10.01
C ASP A 87 12.39 -5.74 10.61
N THR A 88 13.03 -4.91 9.80
CA THR A 88 13.71 -3.69 10.23
C THR A 88 12.83 -2.44 10.05
N ILE A 89 13.16 -1.38 10.81
CA ILE A 89 12.52 -0.07 10.62
C ILE A 89 12.88 0.52 9.25
N ASP A 90 14.13 0.34 8.82
CA ASP A 90 14.61 0.91 7.57
C ASP A 90 13.95 0.21 6.37
N GLY A 91 13.84 -1.12 6.37
CA GLY A 91 13.11 -1.86 5.36
C GLY A 91 11.64 -1.46 5.28
N ALA A 92 10.94 -1.39 6.42
CA ALA A 92 9.56 -0.94 6.46
C ALA A 92 9.39 0.52 5.99
N GLN A 93 10.32 1.41 6.34
CA GLN A 93 10.32 2.80 5.90
C GLN A 93 10.47 2.93 4.39
N GLU A 94 11.46 2.24 3.80
CA GLU A 94 11.70 2.28 2.35
C GLU A 94 10.52 1.66 1.57
N ALA A 95 9.93 0.56 2.09
CA ALA A 95 8.73 -0.04 1.49
C ALA A 95 7.54 0.92 1.50
N VAL A 96 7.28 1.60 2.62
CA VAL A 96 6.19 2.60 2.70
C VAL A 96 6.48 3.78 1.78
N ASP A 97 7.71 4.29 1.70
CA ASP A 97 8.08 5.40 0.81
C ASP A 97 7.90 5.02 -0.67
N LEU A 98 8.27 3.79 -1.05
CA LEU A 98 8.02 3.26 -2.39
C LEU A 98 6.54 3.34 -2.75
N PHE A 99 5.66 2.79 -1.91
CA PHE A 99 4.22 2.73 -2.21
C PHE A 99 3.51 4.08 -2.09
N VAL A 100 3.97 4.99 -1.24
CA VAL A 100 3.46 6.38 -1.20
C VAL A 100 3.71 7.11 -2.52
N SER A 101 4.70 6.73 -3.33
CA SER A 101 4.96 7.33 -4.64
C SER A 101 3.83 7.06 -5.65
N ILE A 102 3.02 6.03 -5.43
CA ILE A 102 1.88 5.68 -6.29
C ILE A 102 0.77 6.74 -6.12
N PRO A 103 0.16 7.24 -7.21
CA PRO A 103 -0.98 8.15 -7.12
C PRO A 103 -2.10 7.59 -6.24
N SER A 104 -2.73 8.44 -5.44
CA SER A 104 -3.83 8.10 -4.49
C SER A 104 -3.47 7.22 -3.30
N ILE A 105 -2.23 6.76 -3.18
CA ILE A 105 -1.78 6.01 -2.01
C ILE A 105 -1.13 6.96 -1.01
N GLY A 106 -1.73 7.05 0.20
CA GLY A 106 -1.15 7.71 1.37
C GLY A 106 -0.46 6.71 2.30
N MET A 107 0.14 7.20 3.41
CA MET A 107 0.92 6.36 4.35
C MET A 107 0.15 5.13 4.85
N VAL A 108 -1.13 5.27 5.20
CA VAL A 108 -1.95 4.17 5.72
C VAL A 108 -2.06 3.04 4.70
N LYS A 109 -2.38 3.38 3.44
CA LYS A 109 -2.51 2.39 2.37
C LYS A 109 -1.16 1.83 1.93
N ALA A 110 -0.12 2.65 1.93
CA ALA A 110 1.24 2.19 1.69
C ALA A 110 1.70 1.22 2.79
N GLY A 111 1.40 1.51 4.06
CA GLY A 111 1.65 0.60 5.18
C GLY A 111 0.92 -0.73 5.02
N PHE A 112 -0.36 -0.70 4.58
CA PHE A 112 -1.11 -1.92 4.30
C PHE A 112 -0.45 -2.77 3.19
N ILE A 113 -0.05 -2.15 2.07
CA ILE A 113 0.62 -2.86 0.98
C ILE A 113 1.96 -3.43 1.46
N ALA A 114 2.77 -2.65 2.18
CA ALA A 114 4.04 -3.10 2.74
C ALA A 114 3.83 -4.30 3.70
N GLN A 115 2.80 -4.25 4.56
CA GLN A 115 2.42 -5.37 5.42
C GLN A 115 2.06 -6.63 4.61
N MET A 116 1.29 -6.48 3.52
CA MET A 116 0.97 -7.60 2.62
C MET A 116 2.19 -8.16 1.90
N CYS A 117 3.25 -7.35 1.71
CA CYS A 117 4.56 -7.80 1.23
C CYS A 117 5.44 -8.42 2.33
N GLY A 118 4.94 -8.52 3.55
CA GLY A 118 5.62 -9.15 4.68
C GLY A 118 6.54 -8.24 5.50
N PHE A 119 6.53 -6.92 5.25
CA PHE A 119 7.26 -5.96 6.09
C PHE A 119 6.55 -5.77 7.42
N GLN A 120 7.34 -5.62 8.49
CA GLN A 120 6.81 -5.38 9.83
C GLN A 120 6.35 -3.92 10.01
N VAL A 121 5.18 -3.63 9.47
CA VAL A 121 4.47 -2.37 9.62
C VAL A 121 2.97 -2.65 9.66
N ALA A 122 2.24 -1.99 10.57
CA ALA A 122 0.79 -2.14 10.65
C ALA A 122 0.07 -1.13 9.74
N CYS A 123 -1.17 -1.45 9.37
CA CYS A 123 -2.09 -0.49 8.76
C CYS A 123 -2.81 0.28 9.87
N LEU A 124 -2.28 1.43 10.26
CA LEU A 124 -2.96 2.33 11.20
C LEU A 124 -3.99 3.18 10.46
N ASP A 125 -5.19 2.68 10.33
CA ASP A 125 -6.31 3.48 9.82
C ASP A 125 -6.87 4.44 10.88
N ARG A 126 -7.86 5.26 10.51
CA ARG A 126 -8.49 6.22 11.43
C ARG A 126 -9.13 5.56 12.65
N HIS A 127 -9.64 4.34 12.49
CA HIS A 127 -10.26 3.61 13.59
C HIS A 127 -9.21 3.21 14.62
N ASN A 128 -8.13 2.59 14.17
CA ASN A 128 -7.02 2.19 15.02
C ASN A 128 -6.36 3.39 15.72
N ILE A 129 -6.18 4.51 15.01
CA ILE A 129 -5.63 5.74 15.61
C ILE A 129 -6.51 6.29 16.72
N ARG A 130 -7.84 6.33 16.53
CA ARG A 130 -8.76 6.77 17.58
C ARG A 130 -8.76 5.84 18.79
N MET A 131 -8.70 4.54 18.56
CA MET A 131 -8.59 3.54 19.62
C MET A 131 -7.31 3.69 20.45
N LEU A 132 -6.22 4.09 19.79
CA LEU A 132 -4.90 4.31 20.44
C LEU A 132 -4.74 5.72 21.01
N GLY A 133 -5.75 6.60 20.90
CA GLY A 133 -5.66 7.99 21.36
C GLY A 133 -4.65 8.86 20.61
N LEU A 134 -4.27 8.47 19.38
CA LEU A 134 -3.28 9.19 18.57
C LEU A 134 -3.94 10.30 17.76
N ALA A 135 -3.18 11.36 17.47
CA ALA A 135 -3.67 12.44 16.62
C ALA A 135 -3.76 12.01 15.15
N GLU A 136 -4.89 12.29 14.49
CA GLU A 136 -5.09 11.99 13.05
C GLU A 136 -4.03 12.65 12.16
N THR A 137 -3.43 13.76 12.59
CA THR A 137 -2.34 14.44 11.88
C THR A 137 -1.09 13.56 11.69
N ALA A 138 -0.91 12.53 12.52
CA ALA A 138 0.17 11.56 12.35
C ALA A 138 0.06 10.76 11.03
N LEU A 139 -1.16 10.62 10.49
CA LEU A 139 -1.44 9.89 9.26
C LEU A 139 -1.34 10.74 7.99
N VAL A 140 -1.38 12.05 8.12
CA VAL A 140 -1.43 12.94 6.96
C VAL A 140 -0.03 13.16 6.40
N LEU A 141 0.19 12.77 5.15
CA LEU A 141 1.40 13.04 4.41
C LEU A 141 1.13 14.06 3.30
N ASN A 142 1.75 15.22 3.38
CA ASN A 142 1.79 16.14 2.24
C ASN A 142 2.90 15.69 1.29
N LYS A 143 2.53 15.22 0.10
CA LYS A 143 3.48 14.74 -0.92
C LYS A 143 4.35 15.84 -1.53
N LYS A 144 3.97 17.11 -1.32
CA LYS A 144 4.70 18.29 -1.85
C LYS A 144 5.81 18.80 -0.91
N VAL A 145 5.94 18.21 0.28
CA VAL A 145 7.04 18.57 1.21
C VAL A 145 8.38 18.07 0.72
N LYS A 146 9.46 18.68 1.22
CA LYS A 146 10.84 18.28 0.93
C LYS A 146 11.05 16.77 1.25
N PRO A 147 11.87 16.07 0.45
CA PRO A 147 12.10 14.63 0.62
C PRO A 147 12.49 14.23 2.05
N ASP A 148 13.35 14.97 2.71
CA ASP A 148 13.80 14.67 4.08
C ASP A 148 12.66 14.74 5.09
N LEU A 149 11.78 15.73 4.98
CA LEU A 149 10.58 15.85 5.82
C LEU A 149 9.60 14.72 5.56
N ARG A 150 9.45 14.30 4.29
CA ARG A 150 8.64 13.15 3.92
C ARG A 150 9.18 11.88 4.57
N ARG A 151 10.47 11.60 4.42
CA ARG A 151 11.13 10.43 5.02
C ARG A 151 11.04 10.43 6.54
N SER A 152 11.28 11.57 7.19
CA SER A 152 11.13 11.71 8.65
C SER A 152 9.71 11.37 9.11
N LYS A 153 8.69 11.83 8.40
CA LYS A 153 7.29 11.55 8.73
C LYS A 153 6.92 10.09 8.51
N ILE A 154 7.38 9.48 7.42
CA ILE A 154 7.20 8.04 7.17
C ILE A 154 7.88 7.22 8.27
N ARG A 155 9.11 7.60 8.67
CA ARG A 155 9.81 6.93 9.77
C ARG A 155 9.04 7.02 11.10
N SER A 156 8.47 8.17 11.40
CA SER A 156 7.63 8.35 12.59
C SER A 156 6.37 7.46 12.52
N TYR A 157 5.72 7.39 11.37
CA TYR A 157 4.59 6.51 11.14
C TYR A 157 4.99 5.03 11.35
N VAL A 158 6.07 4.56 10.73
CA VAL A 158 6.55 3.18 10.86
C VAL A 158 6.86 2.84 12.32
N LYS A 159 7.48 3.76 13.08
CA LYS A 159 7.72 3.55 14.52
C LYS A 159 6.43 3.42 15.33
N LEU A 160 5.36 4.13 14.97
CA LEU A 160 4.06 3.99 15.63
C LEU A 160 3.36 2.66 15.30
N CYS A 161 3.72 2.05 14.17
CA CYS A 161 3.12 0.82 13.65
C CYS A 161 3.78 -0.47 14.18
N ARG A 162 4.83 -0.36 14.94
CA ARG A 162 5.61 -1.48 15.51
C ARG A 162 5.41 -1.63 16.99
#